data_86bb8098eb77de8feb80bc738c9158bb
#
_entry.id   86bb8098eb77de8feb80bc738c9158bb
#
_cell.length_a   1.000
_cell.length_b   1.000
_cell.length_c   1.000
_cell.angle_alpha   90.00
_cell.angle_beta   90.00
_cell.angle_gamma   90.00
#
_symmetry.space_group_name_H-M   'P 1'
#
loop_
_entity.id
_entity.type
_entity.pdbx_description
1 polymer ?
#
loop_
_entity_poly.entity_id
_entity_poly.type
_entity_poly.pdbx_seq_one_letter_code
_entity_poly.pdbx_strand_id
1 'polypeptide(L)'
;VGAAVATGAGRPMVFLCADEREARQLAGDLQSLTGETPVTLLAREWQFRPNAVSSREWERSRLAALHQMAAGNAPVVVATVDALLARTMPPHRLTELSMTLEVGGRADLKELTDRLLQAGYSRCDQVEGVGQFALRGGILDVFSPLMEQPVRCEFFDDEIDSLGLFDPGTQRRTENVSAALLLPAAEVLPGLTPDGLTHLAEQIEKLAVKYAKKENGEKIAQTLRGDAERFRSGAEVGGLDRYLSLIYPDAAGGADYLPPDAVVFLCEGGRVEQRVKTVLLQLHQDTEALMAVSYTHLR
;
A
#
# COMPACT_ATOMS: atom_id res chain seq x y z
N VAL A 1 29.68 2.80 12.17
CA VAL A 1 29.11 3.92 12.98
C VAL A 1 27.60 3.73 13.10
N GLY A 2 26.84 3.58 12.00
CA GLY A 2 25.39 3.43 12.04
C GLY A 2 24.91 2.26 12.89
N ALA A 3 25.53 1.08 12.79
CA ALA A 3 25.17 -0.10 13.60
C ALA A 3 25.42 0.12 15.11
N ALA A 4 26.51 0.78 15.47
CA ALA A 4 26.81 1.08 16.88
C ALA A 4 25.87 2.13 17.48
N VAL A 5 25.34 3.03 16.65
CA VAL A 5 24.32 4.00 17.06
C VAL A 5 22.96 3.32 17.17
N ALA A 6 22.65 2.34 16.28
CA ALA A 6 21.42 1.55 16.31
C ALA A 6 21.21 0.81 17.63
N THR A 7 22.28 0.25 18.20
CA THR A 7 22.22 -0.54 19.43
C THR A 7 22.26 0.33 20.71
N GLY A 8 22.59 1.61 20.62
CA GLY A 8 22.83 2.45 21.81
C GLY A 8 21.90 3.64 22.02
N ALA A 9 21.12 4.05 21.03
CA ALA A 9 20.40 5.33 21.08
C ALA A 9 19.03 5.29 21.78
N GLY A 10 18.39 4.12 21.92
CA GLY A 10 17.03 3.98 22.46
C GLY A 10 15.95 4.77 21.70
N ARG A 11 16.31 5.33 20.52
CA ARG A 11 15.44 6.12 19.64
C ARG A 11 15.36 5.46 18.27
N PRO A 12 14.21 5.54 17.58
CA PRO A 12 14.08 5.06 16.21
C PRO A 12 15.09 5.76 15.28
N MET A 13 15.65 4.99 14.35
CA MET A 13 16.62 5.50 13.38
C MET A 13 16.14 5.30 11.96
N VAL A 14 16.39 6.31 11.13
CA VAL A 14 16.05 6.31 9.71
C VAL A 14 17.30 6.55 8.89
N PHE A 15 17.63 5.63 8.03
CA PHE A 15 18.69 5.79 7.04
C PHE A 15 18.05 6.14 5.69
N LEU A 16 18.30 7.37 5.24
CA LEU A 16 17.75 7.87 3.98
C LEU A 16 18.78 7.73 2.87
N CYS A 17 18.47 6.87 1.90
CA CYS A 17 19.31 6.56 0.75
C CYS A 17 18.79 7.27 -0.52
N ALA A 18 19.69 7.57 -1.45
CA ALA A 18 19.35 8.20 -2.71
C ALA A 18 18.65 7.24 -3.68
N ASP A 19 19.01 5.95 -3.65
CA ASP A 19 18.46 4.94 -4.55
C ASP A 19 18.23 3.59 -3.84
N GLU A 20 17.52 2.72 -4.53
CA GLU A 20 17.11 1.42 -4.00
C GLU A 20 18.26 0.45 -3.80
N ARG A 21 19.26 0.46 -4.69
CA ARG A 21 20.42 -0.41 -4.59
C ARG A 21 21.20 -0.12 -3.30
N GLU A 22 21.43 1.16 -3.03
CA GLU A 22 22.07 1.62 -1.79
C GLU A 22 21.24 1.22 -0.56
N ALA A 23 19.92 1.42 -0.60
CA ALA A 23 19.04 1.05 0.50
C ALA A 23 19.07 -0.46 0.78
N ARG A 24 19.00 -1.31 -0.23
CA ARG A 24 19.07 -2.78 -0.08
C ARG A 24 20.42 -3.24 0.45
N GLN A 25 21.50 -2.66 -0.06
CA GLN A 25 22.85 -2.97 0.41
C GLN A 25 23.01 -2.60 1.88
N LEU A 26 22.62 -1.39 2.25
CA LEU A 26 22.69 -0.92 3.64
C LEU A 26 21.82 -1.77 4.59
N ALA A 27 20.61 -2.15 4.17
CA ALA A 27 19.76 -3.03 4.95
C ALA A 27 20.41 -4.39 5.20
N GLY A 28 21.04 -4.99 4.19
CA GLY A 28 21.79 -6.24 4.32
C GLY A 28 23.02 -6.12 5.24
N ASP A 29 23.77 -5.00 5.13
CA ASP A 29 24.93 -4.73 5.99
C ASP A 29 24.49 -4.54 7.46
N LEU A 30 23.40 -3.79 7.70
CA LEU A 30 22.85 -3.61 9.05
C LEU A 30 22.38 -4.95 9.63
N GLN A 31 21.64 -5.75 8.87
CA GLN A 31 21.22 -7.08 9.30
C GLN A 31 22.40 -7.98 9.68
N SER A 32 23.45 -7.98 8.84
CA SER A 32 24.66 -8.77 9.09
C SER A 32 25.42 -8.33 10.33
N LEU A 33 25.38 -7.05 10.67
CA LEU A 33 26.11 -6.47 11.81
C LEU A 33 25.32 -6.53 13.13
N THR A 34 24.00 -6.42 13.08
CA THR A 34 23.14 -6.34 14.27
C THR A 34 22.40 -7.64 14.56
N GLY A 35 22.26 -8.52 13.57
CA GLY A 35 21.39 -9.69 13.63
C GLY A 35 19.90 -9.38 13.45
N GLU A 36 19.52 -8.10 13.37
CA GLU A 36 18.13 -7.64 13.21
C GLU A 36 17.89 -7.14 11.78
N THR A 37 16.76 -7.50 11.20
CA THR A 37 16.37 -7.04 9.87
C THR A 37 15.71 -5.65 9.97
N PRO A 38 16.30 -4.60 9.39
CA PRO A 38 15.70 -3.28 9.37
C PRO A 38 14.44 -3.26 8.48
N VAL A 39 13.47 -2.44 8.86
CA VAL A 39 12.31 -2.18 7.99
C VAL A 39 12.78 -1.41 6.76
N THR A 40 12.52 -1.95 5.58
CA THR A 40 12.96 -1.33 4.31
C THR A 40 11.76 -0.75 3.57
N LEU A 41 11.71 0.58 3.45
CA LEU A 41 10.67 1.30 2.72
C LEU A 41 11.20 1.75 1.37
N LEU A 42 10.78 1.05 0.31
CA LEU A 42 11.13 1.36 -1.07
C LEU A 42 9.98 2.09 -1.77
N ALA A 43 10.34 2.85 -2.80
CA ALA A 43 9.36 3.50 -3.64
C ALA A 43 8.57 2.46 -4.43
N ARG A 44 7.32 2.79 -4.71
CA ARG A 44 6.57 2.06 -5.72
C ARG A 44 6.68 2.80 -7.05
N GLU A 45 6.59 2.06 -8.14
CA GLU A 45 6.45 2.69 -9.44
C GLU A 45 5.07 3.33 -9.55
N TRP A 46 5.04 4.64 -9.86
CA TRP A 46 3.80 5.35 -10.08
C TRP A 46 3.09 4.82 -11.33
N GLN A 47 1.88 4.33 -11.15
CA GLN A 47 1.08 3.80 -12.25
C GLN A 47 0.10 4.86 -12.75
N PHE A 48 0.59 5.73 -13.61
CA PHE A 48 -0.27 6.69 -14.30
C PHE A 48 -0.94 6.12 -15.56
N ARG A 49 -0.51 4.94 -16.04
CA ARG A 49 -1.06 4.31 -17.25
C ARG A 49 -2.12 3.26 -16.88
N PRO A 50 -3.27 3.21 -17.60
CA PRO A 50 -4.36 2.29 -17.31
C PRO A 50 -3.99 0.80 -17.35
N ASN A 51 -2.95 0.45 -18.10
CA ASN A 51 -2.53 -0.95 -18.35
C ASN A 51 -1.20 -1.32 -17.64
N ALA A 52 -0.71 -0.50 -16.73
CA ALA A 52 0.48 -0.86 -15.98
C ALA A 52 0.12 -1.96 -14.97
N VAL A 53 0.70 -3.14 -15.16
CA VAL A 53 0.59 -4.25 -14.19
C VAL A 53 1.56 -3.95 -13.05
N SER A 54 1.04 -3.59 -11.87
CA SER A 54 1.85 -3.50 -10.66
C SER A 54 2.37 -4.88 -10.30
N SER A 55 3.63 -4.99 -9.97
CA SER A 55 4.10 -6.14 -9.22
C SER A 55 3.45 -6.07 -7.84
N ARG A 56 2.47 -6.93 -7.58
CA ARG A 56 1.77 -7.00 -6.28
C ARG A 56 2.75 -7.27 -5.13
N GLU A 57 3.91 -7.84 -5.41
CA GLU A 57 4.98 -8.10 -4.44
C GLU A 57 5.56 -6.81 -3.85
N TRP A 58 5.72 -5.76 -4.66
CA TRP A 58 6.19 -4.45 -4.22
C TRP A 58 5.18 -3.75 -3.31
N GLU A 59 3.92 -3.78 -3.69
CA GLU A 59 2.84 -3.20 -2.89
C GLU A 59 2.72 -3.90 -1.53
N ARG A 60 2.86 -5.22 -1.52
CA ARG A 60 2.88 -6.05 -0.30
C ARG A 60 4.01 -5.65 0.64
N SER A 61 5.25 -5.61 0.14
CA SER A 61 6.43 -5.25 0.94
C SER A 61 6.31 -3.82 1.49
N ARG A 62 5.76 -2.90 0.69
CA ARG A 62 5.54 -1.52 1.10
C ARG A 62 4.47 -1.40 2.18
N LEU A 63 3.30 -2.04 2.03
CA LEU A 63 2.24 -2.06 3.05
C LEU A 63 2.74 -2.66 4.37
N ALA A 64 3.53 -3.74 4.31
CA ALA A 64 4.15 -4.34 5.48
C ALA A 64 5.10 -3.37 6.19
N ALA A 65 5.95 -2.67 5.46
CA ALA A 65 6.86 -1.67 6.00
C ALA A 65 6.10 -0.50 6.65
N LEU A 66 5.12 0.07 5.94
CA LEU A 66 4.27 1.16 6.45
C LEU A 66 3.53 0.74 7.72
N HIS A 67 2.99 -0.49 7.76
CA HIS A 67 2.32 -1.01 8.96
C HIS A 67 3.27 -1.11 10.16
N GLN A 68 4.47 -1.68 9.97
CA GLN A 68 5.46 -1.78 11.05
C GLN A 68 5.88 -0.40 11.58
N MET A 69 6.02 0.59 10.68
CA MET A 69 6.32 1.98 11.05
C MET A 69 5.16 2.61 11.83
N ALA A 70 3.91 2.47 11.36
CA ALA A 70 2.70 2.97 12.02
C ALA A 70 2.48 2.34 13.40
N ALA A 71 2.80 1.04 13.54
CA ALA A 71 2.68 0.31 14.80
C ALA A 71 3.83 0.61 15.80
N GLY A 72 4.83 1.42 15.44
CA GLY A 72 6.01 1.68 16.26
C GLY A 72 6.98 0.50 16.37
N ASN A 73 6.83 -0.51 15.52
CA ASN A 73 7.64 -1.74 15.51
C ASN A 73 8.82 -1.65 14.52
N ALA A 74 9.29 -0.44 14.24
CA ALA A 74 10.37 -0.17 13.29
C ALA A 74 11.51 0.62 13.97
N PRO A 75 12.32 -0.01 14.83
CA PRO A 75 13.42 0.66 15.50
C PRO A 75 14.49 1.16 14.53
N VAL A 76 14.65 0.47 13.40
CA VAL A 76 15.56 0.87 12.32
C VAL A 76 14.80 0.81 10.99
N VAL A 77 14.76 1.94 10.28
CA VAL A 77 14.16 2.07 8.95
C VAL A 77 15.25 2.43 7.94
N VAL A 78 15.28 1.73 6.83
CA VAL A 78 16.06 2.12 5.64
C VAL A 78 15.07 2.53 4.56
N ALA A 79 15.13 3.77 4.11
CA ALA A 79 14.17 4.30 3.15
C ALA A 79 14.86 5.00 1.97
N THR A 80 14.20 5.03 0.81
CA THR A 80 14.61 5.87 -0.30
C THR A 80 13.91 7.22 -0.27
N VAL A 81 14.52 8.25 -0.87
CA VAL A 81 13.91 9.58 -1.04
C VAL A 81 12.53 9.46 -1.69
N ASP A 82 12.45 8.69 -2.77
CA ASP A 82 11.22 8.46 -3.52
C ASP A 82 10.12 7.85 -2.66
N ALA A 83 10.50 6.91 -1.79
CA ALA A 83 9.54 6.23 -0.91
C ALA A 83 8.94 7.15 0.15
N LEU A 84 9.76 8.06 0.71
CA LEU A 84 9.30 9.03 1.70
C LEU A 84 8.47 10.15 1.09
N LEU A 85 8.76 10.56 -0.15
CA LEU A 85 7.99 11.59 -0.87
C LEU A 85 6.71 11.03 -1.50
N ALA A 86 6.64 9.71 -1.73
CA ALA A 86 5.47 9.08 -2.34
C ALA A 86 4.23 9.23 -1.45
N ARG A 87 3.15 9.71 -2.04
CA ARG A 87 1.84 9.79 -1.39
C ARG A 87 1.27 8.39 -1.15
N THR A 88 0.60 8.23 -0.03
CA THR A 88 -0.01 6.98 0.43
C THR A 88 -1.25 7.27 1.28
N MET A 89 -1.95 6.22 1.72
CA MET A 89 -3.02 6.37 2.71
C MET A 89 -2.46 6.95 4.03
N PRO A 90 -3.29 7.62 4.85
CA PRO A 90 -2.85 8.10 6.16
C PRO A 90 -2.54 6.95 7.13
N PRO A 91 -1.54 7.09 8.06
CA PRO A 91 -1.18 6.04 9.01
C PRO A 91 -2.36 5.49 9.84
N HIS A 92 -3.27 6.36 10.29
CA HIS A 92 -4.44 5.94 11.05
C HIS A 92 -5.37 5.03 10.22
N ARG A 93 -5.55 5.29 8.92
CA ARG A 93 -6.35 4.44 8.04
C ARG A 93 -5.74 3.05 7.89
N LEU A 94 -4.41 2.97 7.72
CA LEU A 94 -3.73 1.69 7.65
C LEU A 94 -3.94 0.88 8.94
N THR A 95 -3.85 1.54 10.10
CA THR A 95 -4.08 0.91 11.40
C THR A 95 -5.54 0.46 11.57
N GLU A 96 -6.52 1.30 11.25
CA GLU A 96 -7.95 0.99 11.33
C GLU A 96 -8.36 -0.19 10.45
N LEU A 97 -7.77 -0.32 9.26
CA LEU A 97 -8.06 -1.39 8.30
C LEU A 97 -7.30 -2.68 8.58
N SER A 98 -6.23 -2.61 9.37
CA SER A 98 -5.50 -3.79 9.80
C SER A 98 -6.29 -4.55 10.86
N MET A 99 -6.25 -5.89 10.80
CA MET A 99 -7.01 -6.76 11.70
C MET A 99 -6.11 -7.90 12.17
N THR A 100 -6.16 -8.21 13.46
CA THR A 100 -5.51 -9.40 14.00
C THR A 100 -6.57 -10.43 14.35
N LEU A 101 -6.44 -11.65 13.83
CA LEU A 101 -7.22 -12.80 14.22
C LEU A 101 -6.38 -13.63 15.20
N GLU A 102 -6.95 -14.05 16.32
CA GLU A 102 -6.27 -14.84 17.34
C GLU A 102 -7.16 -16.00 17.76
N VAL A 103 -6.57 -17.17 18.02
CA VAL A 103 -7.29 -18.34 18.54
C VAL A 103 -7.87 -17.99 19.91
N GLY A 104 -9.14 -18.33 20.12
CA GLY A 104 -9.93 -17.95 21.31
C GLY A 104 -10.50 -16.54 21.26
N GLY A 105 -10.14 -15.73 20.23
CA GLY A 105 -10.74 -14.43 20.00
C GLY A 105 -12.19 -14.55 19.49
N ARG A 106 -12.97 -13.48 19.63
CA ARG A 106 -14.35 -13.43 19.15
C ARG A 106 -14.51 -12.42 18.03
N ALA A 107 -15.22 -12.81 16.98
CA ALA A 107 -15.56 -11.93 15.88
C ALA A 107 -16.89 -12.35 15.23
N ASP A 108 -17.74 -11.39 14.95
CA ASP A 108 -18.91 -11.62 14.10
C ASP A 108 -18.45 -11.78 12.65
N LEU A 109 -18.82 -12.91 12.02
CA LEU A 109 -18.40 -13.25 10.66
C LEU A 109 -18.91 -12.24 9.62
N LYS A 110 -20.08 -11.65 9.83
CA LYS A 110 -20.61 -10.64 8.93
C LYS A 110 -19.82 -9.34 9.05
N GLU A 111 -19.58 -8.86 10.27
CA GLU A 111 -18.77 -7.68 10.51
C GLU A 111 -17.34 -7.85 9.95
N LEU A 112 -16.75 -9.03 10.18
CA LEU A 112 -15.41 -9.34 9.68
C LEU A 112 -15.35 -9.34 8.14
N THR A 113 -16.37 -9.92 7.47
CA THR A 113 -16.44 -9.87 5.99
C THR A 113 -16.65 -8.47 5.45
N ASP A 114 -17.48 -7.66 6.11
CA ASP A 114 -17.70 -6.25 5.74
C ASP A 114 -16.39 -5.45 5.88
N ARG A 115 -15.62 -5.67 6.94
CA ARG A 115 -14.30 -5.05 7.14
C ARG A 115 -13.28 -5.51 6.09
N LEU A 116 -13.28 -6.79 5.70
CA LEU A 116 -12.42 -7.29 4.62
C LEU A 116 -12.74 -6.61 3.28
N LEU A 117 -14.03 -6.44 2.95
CA LEU A 117 -14.45 -5.71 1.75
C LEU A 117 -13.98 -4.24 1.79
N GLN A 118 -14.12 -3.56 2.93
CA GLN A 118 -13.63 -2.19 3.13
C GLN A 118 -12.11 -2.11 3.00
N ALA A 119 -11.38 -3.13 3.48
CA ALA A 119 -9.93 -3.25 3.34
C ALA A 119 -9.48 -3.67 1.93
N GLY A 120 -10.39 -3.76 0.96
CA GLY A 120 -10.11 -3.99 -0.44
C GLY A 120 -9.95 -5.45 -0.84
N TYR A 121 -10.33 -6.39 0.03
CA TYR A 121 -10.35 -7.81 -0.34
C TYR A 121 -11.52 -8.14 -1.27
N SER A 122 -11.28 -9.04 -2.20
CA SER A 122 -12.29 -9.58 -3.11
C SER A 122 -12.84 -10.90 -2.58
N ARG A 123 -14.16 -11.03 -2.51
CA ARG A 123 -14.80 -12.30 -2.16
C ARG A 123 -14.76 -13.26 -3.33
N CYS A 124 -14.41 -14.51 -3.06
CA CYS A 124 -14.36 -15.60 -4.03
C CYS A 124 -14.91 -16.90 -3.43
N ASP A 125 -15.08 -17.93 -4.27
CA ASP A 125 -15.50 -19.26 -3.81
C ASP A 125 -14.33 -20.03 -3.19
N GLN A 126 -13.11 -19.82 -3.71
CA GLN A 126 -11.88 -20.44 -3.25
C GLN A 126 -10.74 -19.42 -3.33
N VAL A 127 -9.95 -19.31 -2.25
CA VAL A 127 -8.80 -18.40 -2.20
C VAL A 127 -7.62 -19.01 -2.96
N GLU A 128 -7.19 -18.31 -4.01
CA GLU A 128 -6.07 -18.68 -4.87
C GLU A 128 -4.98 -17.61 -4.92
N GLY A 129 -5.33 -16.38 -4.57
CA GLY A 129 -4.43 -15.23 -4.67
C GLY A 129 -4.54 -14.25 -3.53
N VAL A 130 -3.51 -13.42 -3.41
CA VAL A 130 -3.43 -12.35 -2.41
C VAL A 130 -4.56 -11.33 -2.61
N GLY A 131 -5.12 -10.85 -1.48
CA GLY A 131 -6.24 -9.91 -1.48
C GLY A 131 -7.59 -10.59 -1.72
N GLN A 132 -7.65 -11.91 -1.63
CA GLN A 132 -8.89 -12.68 -1.72
C GLN A 132 -9.31 -13.21 -0.35
N PHE A 133 -10.63 -13.40 -0.19
CA PHE A 133 -11.20 -14.15 0.92
C PHE A 133 -12.39 -15.00 0.48
N ALA A 134 -12.61 -16.10 1.18
CA ALA A 134 -13.77 -16.99 0.99
C ALA A 134 -14.42 -17.31 2.33
N LEU A 135 -15.75 -17.28 2.38
CA LEU A 135 -16.53 -17.67 3.56
C LEU A 135 -17.45 -18.83 3.20
N ARG A 136 -17.29 -19.95 3.90
CA ARG A 136 -18.05 -21.18 3.72
C ARG A 136 -18.50 -21.73 5.08
N GLY A 137 -19.75 -21.47 5.43
CA GLY A 137 -20.26 -21.77 6.78
C GLY A 137 -19.47 -21.02 7.84
N GLY A 138 -18.89 -21.72 8.81
CA GLY A 138 -18.03 -21.17 9.86
C GLY A 138 -16.54 -21.15 9.52
N ILE A 139 -16.16 -21.25 8.23
CA ILE A 139 -14.76 -21.25 7.78
C ILE A 139 -14.51 -20.01 6.95
N LEU A 140 -13.57 -19.18 7.39
CA LEU A 140 -13.09 -18.00 6.68
C LEU A 140 -11.65 -18.23 6.23
N ASP A 141 -11.45 -18.25 4.91
CA ASP A 141 -10.13 -18.27 4.28
C ASP A 141 -9.76 -16.85 3.84
N VAL A 142 -8.53 -16.39 4.15
CA VAL A 142 -8.05 -15.05 3.77
C VAL A 142 -6.60 -15.11 3.34
N PHE A 143 -6.26 -14.41 2.24
CA PHE A 143 -4.87 -14.27 1.81
C PHE A 143 -4.41 -12.81 1.95
N SER A 144 -3.85 -12.48 3.12
CA SER A 144 -3.33 -11.16 3.40
C SER A 144 -2.04 -10.86 2.60
N PRO A 145 -1.82 -9.59 2.18
CA PRO A 145 -0.57 -9.19 1.53
C PRO A 145 0.71 -9.48 2.32
N LEU A 146 0.62 -9.50 3.66
CA LEU A 146 1.76 -9.77 4.53
C LEU A 146 2.19 -11.24 4.52
N MET A 147 1.29 -12.16 4.17
CA MET A 147 1.47 -13.59 4.34
C MET A 147 2.00 -14.25 3.08
N GLU A 148 2.84 -15.28 3.21
CA GLU A 148 3.30 -16.12 2.10
C GLU A 148 2.24 -17.17 1.70
N GLN A 149 1.42 -17.57 2.65
CA GLN A 149 0.31 -18.51 2.47
C GLN A 149 -0.97 -17.92 3.05
N PRO A 150 -2.14 -18.27 2.49
CA PRO A 150 -3.42 -17.87 3.06
C PRO A 150 -3.67 -18.53 4.42
N VAL A 151 -4.45 -17.87 5.26
CA VAL A 151 -4.90 -18.39 6.56
C VAL A 151 -6.33 -18.86 6.47
N ARG A 152 -6.60 -20.02 7.05
CA ARG A 152 -7.93 -20.57 7.31
C ARG A 152 -8.27 -20.37 8.77
N CYS A 153 -9.39 -19.68 9.01
CA CYS A 153 -9.93 -19.42 10.34
C CYS A 153 -11.22 -20.24 10.48
N GLU A 154 -11.24 -21.15 11.43
CA GLU A 154 -12.40 -21.99 11.76
C GLU A 154 -13.10 -21.41 12.97
N PHE A 155 -14.39 -21.16 12.85
CA PHE A 155 -15.24 -20.58 13.90
C PHE A 155 -16.15 -21.64 14.52
N PHE A 156 -16.24 -21.60 15.84
CA PHE A 156 -17.32 -22.22 16.58
C PHE A 156 -18.22 -21.11 17.13
N ASP A 157 -19.39 -20.91 16.50
CA ASP A 157 -20.27 -19.76 16.71
C ASP A 157 -19.54 -18.44 16.39
N ASP A 158 -19.26 -17.59 17.35
CA ASP A 158 -18.51 -16.32 17.23
C ASP A 158 -17.04 -16.40 17.69
N GLU A 159 -16.60 -17.57 18.18
CA GLU A 159 -15.26 -17.78 18.68
C GLU A 159 -14.35 -18.42 17.62
N ILE A 160 -13.13 -17.92 17.49
CA ILE A 160 -12.10 -18.50 16.63
C ILE A 160 -11.53 -19.75 17.32
N ASP A 161 -11.97 -20.92 16.84
CA ASP A 161 -11.54 -22.22 17.38
C ASP A 161 -10.12 -22.59 16.91
N SER A 162 -9.82 -22.33 15.64
CA SER A 162 -8.49 -22.62 15.10
C SER A 162 -8.08 -21.68 13.97
N LEU A 163 -6.76 -21.46 13.86
CA LEU A 163 -6.13 -20.79 12.74
C LEU A 163 -5.05 -21.69 12.13
N GLY A 164 -4.98 -21.75 10.81
CA GLY A 164 -3.93 -22.50 10.13
C GLY A 164 -3.62 -21.95 8.75
N LEU A 165 -2.34 -21.94 8.41
CA LEU A 165 -1.89 -21.67 7.06
C LEU A 165 -2.26 -22.84 6.15
N PHE A 166 -2.51 -22.58 4.89
CA PHE A 166 -2.80 -23.62 3.92
C PHE A 166 -2.20 -23.30 2.54
N ASP A 167 -1.93 -24.33 1.79
CA ASP A 167 -1.47 -24.22 0.41
C ASP A 167 -2.66 -23.89 -0.52
N PRO A 168 -2.62 -22.77 -1.27
CA PRO A 168 -3.76 -22.35 -2.09
C PRO A 168 -4.04 -23.28 -3.28
N GLY A 169 -3.03 -24.01 -3.77
CA GLY A 169 -3.20 -24.96 -4.87
C GLY A 169 -3.86 -26.26 -4.46
N THR A 170 -3.48 -26.81 -3.30
CA THR A 170 -4.01 -28.08 -2.78
C THR A 170 -5.13 -27.90 -1.76
N GLN A 171 -5.33 -26.70 -1.23
CA GLN A 171 -6.28 -26.35 -0.16
C GLN A 171 -6.03 -27.09 1.16
N ARG A 172 -4.86 -27.71 1.32
CA ARG A 172 -4.50 -28.46 2.53
C ARG A 172 -3.80 -27.56 3.53
N ARG A 173 -4.19 -27.68 4.79
CA ARG A 173 -3.51 -27.03 5.93
C ARG A 173 -2.05 -27.48 5.99
N THR A 174 -1.15 -26.52 6.13
CA THR A 174 0.30 -26.72 6.20
C THR A 174 0.83 -26.56 7.62
N GLU A 175 0.32 -25.53 8.34
CA GLU A 175 0.81 -25.18 9.67
C GLU A 175 -0.32 -24.61 10.52
N ASN A 176 -0.30 -24.84 11.84
CA ASN A 176 -1.18 -24.19 12.79
C ASN A 176 -0.50 -22.94 13.34
N VAL A 177 -1.24 -21.85 13.42
CA VAL A 177 -0.77 -20.57 13.96
C VAL A 177 -1.71 -20.11 15.08
N SER A 178 -1.20 -19.32 16.03
CA SER A 178 -1.99 -18.79 17.12
C SER A 178 -2.64 -17.43 16.78
N ALA A 179 -2.05 -16.70 15.82
CA ALA A 179 -2.53 -15.41 15.38
C ALA A 179 -2.21 -15.17 13.91
N ALA A 180 -2.98 -14.32 13.25
CA ALA A 180 -2.76 -13.87 11.88
C ALA A 180 -3.06 -12.38 11.75
N LEU A 181 -2.12 -11.59 11.23
CA LEU A 181 -2.30 -10.18 10.91
C LEU A 181 -2.76 -10.03 9.46
N LEU A 182 -3.91 -9.41 9.29
CA LEU A 182 -4.48 -9.09 7.99
C LEU A 182 -4.28 -7.60 7.71
N LEU A 183 -3.49 -7.27 6.70
CA LEU A 183 -3.31 -5.91 6.20
C LEU A 183 -4.34 -5.60 5.09
N PRO A 184 -4.61 -4.33 4.79
CA PRO A 184 -5.39 -3.97 3.60
C PRO A 184 -4.83 -4.64 2.34
N ALA A 185 -5.72 -5.02 1.43
CA ALA A 185 -5.33 -5.71 0.19
C ALA A 185 -4.60 -4.81 -0.81
N ALA A 186 -4.76 -3.49 -0.69
CA ALA A 186 -4.12 -2.48 -1.53
C ALA A 186 -3.89 -1.17 -0.78
N GLU A 187 -2.94 -0.37 -1.28
CA GLU A 187 -2.59 0.95 -0.70
C GLU A 187 -3.60 2.04 -1.09
N VAL A 188 -4.29 1.89 -2.23
CA VAL A 188 -5.31 2.82 -2.70
C VAL A 188 -6.66 2.12 -2.76
N LEU A 189 -7.59 2.54 -1.90
CA LEU A 189 -8.90 1.92 -1.71
C LEU A 189 -10.01 2.93 -2.03
N PRO A 190 -10.55 2.94 -3.27
CA PRO A 190 -11.59 3.88 -3.68
C PRO A 190 -12.85 3.84 -2.81
N GLY A 191 -13.16 2.69 -2.21
CA GLY A 191 -14.29 2.51 -1.29
C GLY A 191 -14.21 3.35 -0.01
N LEU A 192 -13.03 3.90 0.31
CA LEU A 192 -12.81 4.78 1.47
C LEU A 192 -12.97 6.27 1.14
N THR A 193 -13.33 6.60 -0.10
CA THR A 193 -13.59 7.99 -0.49
C THR A 193 -14.72 8.57 0.36
N PRO A 194 -14.57 9.77 0.95
CA PRO A 194 -15.66 10.48 1.58
C PRO A 194 -16.86 10.61 0.63
N ASP A 195 -18.07 10.39 1.15
CA ASP A 195 -19.32 10.44 0.39
C ASP A 195 -19.46 9.38 -0.74
N GLY A 196 -18.52 8.42 -0.82
CA GLY A 196 -18.62 7.21 -1.65
C GLY A 196 -18.19 7.38 -3.10
N LEU A 197 -18.28 6.28 -3.87
CA LEU A 197 -17.79 6.20 -5.26
C LEU A 197 -18.54 7.12 -6.22
N THR A 198 -19.82 7.40 -5.99
CA THR A 198 -20.61 8.33 -6.81
C THR A 198 -20.05 9.74 -6.70
N HIS A 199 -19.75 10.18 -5.48
CA HIS A 199 -19.15 11.48 -5.24
C HIS A 199 -17.73 11.58 -5.84
N LEU A 200 -16.92 10.51 -5.69
CA LEU A 200 -15.61 10.41 -6.35
C LEU A 200 -15.74 10.59 -7.87
N ALA A 201 -16.70 9.90 -8.50
CA ALA A 201 -16.96 10.02 -9.93
C ALA A 201 -17.36 11.45 -10.33
N GLU A 202 -18.17 12.15 -9.52
CA GLU A 202 -18.52 13.56 -9.75
C GLU A 202 -17.30 14.49 -9.67
N GLN A 203 -16.41 14.26 -8.69
CA GLN A 203 -15.18 15.03 -8.57
C GLN A 203 -14.27 14.80 -9.78
N ILE A 204 -14.14 13.57 -10.24
CA ILE A 204 -13.37 13.22 -11.46
C ILE A 204 -13.97 13.89 -12.70
N GLU A 205 -15.30 13.95 -12.82
CA GLU A 205 -15.95 14.67 -13.92
C GLU A 205 -15.68 16.18 -13.89
N LYS A 206 -15.69 16.79 -12.71
CA LYS A 206 -15.29 18.21 -12.55
C LYS A 206 -13.86 18.44 -13.03
N LEU A 207 -12.95 17.49 -12.74
CA LEU A 207 -11.59 17.52 -13.29
C LEU A 207 -11.60 17.37 -14.82
N ALA A 208 -12.38 16.44 -15.36
CA ALA A 208 -12.51 16.27 -16.82
C ALA A 208 -12.96 17.57 -17.53
N VAL A 209 -13.96 18.26 -16.97
CA VAL A 209 -14.41 19.57 -17.49
C VAL A 209 -13.31 20.63 -17.42
N LYS A 210 -12.51 20.65 -16.34
CA LYS A 210 -11.38 21.56 -16.18
C LYS A 210 -10.28 21.29 -17.22
N TYR A 211 -9.96 20.00 -17.45
CA TYR A 211 -8.92 19.62 -18.42
C TYR A 211 -9.36 19.80 -19.87
N ALA A 212 -10.62 19.57 -20.20
CA ALA A 212 -11.16 19.84 -21.56
C ALA A 212 -10.98 21.29 -22.02
N LYS A 213 -10.86 22.24 -21.09
CA LYS A 213 -10.62 23.65 -21.38
C LYS A 213 -9.14 24.00 -21.61
N LYS A 214 -8.22 23.07 -21.33
CA LYS A 214 -6.78 23.26 -21.53
C LYS A 214 -6.41 22.87 -22.95
N GLU A 215 -5.38 23.52 -23.48
CA GLU A 215 -4.75 23.10 -24.72
C GLU A 215 -4.33 21.64 -24.62
N ASN A 216 -4.74 20.81 -25.59
CA ASN A 216 -4.50 19.34 -25.60
C ASN A 216 -5.13 18.54 -24.48
N GLY A 217 -6.04 19.09 -23.69
CA GLY A 217 -6.65 18.44 -22.54
C GLY A 217 -7.78 17.44 -22.84
N GLU A 218 -8.28 17.39 -24.09
CA GLU A 218 -9.48 16.60 -24.42
C GLU A 218 -9.29 15.09 -24.22
N LYS A 219 -8.11 14.55 -24.55
CA LYS A 219 -7.83 13.13 -24.34
C LYS A 219 -7.79 12.77 -22.84
N ILE A 220 -7.23 13.65 -22.01
CA ILE A 220 -7.23 13.49 -20.55
C ILE A 220 -8.67 13.56 -20.05
N ALA A 221 -9.45 14.54 -20.51
CA ALA A 221 -10.85 14.67 -20.13
C ALA A 221 -11.67 13.44 -20.50
N GLN A 222 -11.43 12.83 -21.66
CA GLN A 222 -12.09 11.60 -22.10
C GLN A 222 -11.71 10.41 -21.20
N THR A 223 -10.42 10.26 -20.84
CA THR A 223 -9.98 9.24 -19.89
C THR A 223 -10.65 9.40 -18.53
N LEU A 224 -10.68 10.63 -17.99
CA LEU A 224 -11.32 10.93 -16.72
C LEU A 224 -12.82 10.64 -16.74
N ARG A 225 -13.54 10.98 -17.82
CA ARG A 225 -14.97 10.62 -17.99
C ARG A 225 -15.19 9.10 -18.01
N GLY A 226 -14.32 8.37 -18.74
CA GLY A 226 -14.37 6.91 -18.77
C GLY A 226 -14.14 6.28 -17.39
N ASP A 227 -13.22 6.82 -16.60
CA ASP A 227 -12.98 6.35 -15.23
C ASP A 227 -14.13 6.72 -14.29
N ALA A 228 -14.70 7.91 -14.40
CA ALA A 228 -15.88 8.29 -13.62
C ALA A 228 -17.06 7.34 -13.87
N GLU A 229 -17.28 6.93 -15.12
CA GLU A 229 -18.33 5.96 -15.46
C GLU A 229 -18.05 4.57 -14.89
N ARG A 230 -16.78 4.12 -14.92
CA ARG A 230 -16.38 2.86 -14.29
C ARG A 230 -16.60 2.87 -12.78
N PHE A 231 -16.25 3.96 -12.09
CA PHE A 231 -16.55 4.09 -10.65
C PHE A 231 -18.04 4.04 -10.35
N ARG A 232 -18.92 4.63 -11.19
CA ARG A 232 -20.37 4.55 -11.04
C ARG A 232 -20.91 3.15 -11.25
N SER A 233 -20.35 2.42 -12.21
CA SER A 233 -20.77 1.05 -12.52
C SER A 233 -20.13 -0.01 -11.63
N GLY A 234 -19.20 0.36 -10.73
CA GLY A 234 -18.45 -0.58 -9.90
C GLY A 234 -17.40 -1.40 -10.68
N ALA A 235 -17.03 -0.94 -11.89
CA ALA A 235 -16.00 -1.59 -12.69
C ALA A 235 -14.59 -1.21 -12.23
N GLU A 236 -13.63 -2.10 -12.46
CA GLU A 236 -12.22 -1.82 -12.14
C GLU A 236 -11.67 -0.61 -12.89
N VAL A 237 -10.94 0.23 -12.16
CA VAL A 237 -10.22 1.39 -12.69
C VAL A 237 -8.72 1.16 -12.48
N GLY A 238 -7.95 1.16 -13.56
CA GLY A 238 -6.49 1.08 -13.48
C GLY A 238 -5.85 2.42 -13.16
N GLY A 239 -4.65 2.40 -12.55
CA GLY A 239 -3.89 3.61 -12.24
C GLY A 239 -4.56 4.50 -11.18
N LEU A 240 -5.03 3.91 -10.11
CA LEU A 240 -5.74 4.56 -9.00
C LEU A 240 -4.93 5.68 -8.32
N ASP A 241 -3.60 5.66 -8.46
CA ASP A 241 -2.69 6.63 -7.85
C ASP A 241 -3.00 8.07 -8.22
N ARG A 242 -3.52 8.30 -9.44
CA ARG A 242 -3.92 9.63 -9.91
C ARG A 242 -5.10 10.23 -9.15
N TYR A 243 -5.87 9.38 -8.44
CA TYR A 243 -7.03 9.78 -7.64
C TYR A 243 -6.76 9.77 -6.13
N LEU A 244 -5.54 9.48 -5.73
CA LEU A 244 -5.18 9.29 -4.32
C LEU A 244 -5.59 10.46 -3.43
N SER A 245 -5.39 11.71 -3.89
CA SER A 245 -5.80 12.92 -3.13
C SER A 245 -7.31 13.19 -3.14
N LEU A 246 -8.08 12.52 -4.02
CA LEU A 246 -9.54 12.54 -3.96
C LEU A 246 -10.08 11.45 -3.05
N ILE A 247 -9.40 10.29 -3.05
CA ILE A 247 -9.74 9.14 -2.21
C ILE A 247 -9.36 9.41 -0.75
N TYR A 248 -8.18 9.98 -0.53
CA TYR A 248 -7.69 10.39 0.78
C TYR A 248 -7.42 11.91 0.78
N PRO A 249 -8.39 12.75 1.19
CA PRO A 249 -8.16 14.20 1.29
C PRO A 249 -7.02 14.57 2.24
N ASP A 250 -6.77 13.72 3.24
CA ASP A 250 -5.71 13.76 4.22
C ASP A 250 -4.50 12.86 3.87
N ALA A 251 -4.32 12.56 2.56
CA ALA A 251 -3.24 11.69 2.09
C ALA A 251 -1.88 12.08 2.67
N ALA A 252 -1.20 11.08 3.24
CA ALA A 252 0.12 11.20 3.85
C ALA A 252 1.25 10.95 2.85
N GLY A 253 2.45 11.35 3.18
CA GLY A 253 3.68 10.83 2.56
C GLY A 253 4.25 9.66 3.36
N GLY A 254 5.20 8.93 2.78
CA GLY A 254 5.94 7.92 3.55
C GLY A 254 6.65 8.50 4.78
N ALA A 255 7.00 9.79 4.74
CA ALA A 255 7.62 10.49 5.85
C ALA A 255 6.69 10.66 7.07
N ASP A 256 5.37 10.73 6.88
CA ASP A 256 4.39 10.88 7.95
C ASP A 256 4.22 9.60 8.80
N TYR A 257 4.82 8.51 8.36
CA TYR A 257 4.89 7.25 9.10
C TYR A 257 6.10 7.16 10.04
N LEU A 258 7.04 8.10 9.92
CA LEU A 258 8.23 8.10 10.77
C LEU A 258 7.89 8.58 12.18
N PRO A 259 8.46 7.95 13.22
CA PRO A 259 8.33 8.46 14.59
C PRO A 259 8.86 9.89 14.70
N PRO A 260 8.18 10.78 15.44
CA PRO A 260 8.54 12.19 15.52
C PRO A 260 9.91 12.46 16.19
N ASP A 261 10.40 11.50 16.97
CA ASP A 261 11.70 11.54 17.66
C ASP A 261 12.79 10.75 16.93
N ALA A 262 12.52 10.26 15.73
CA ALA A 262 13.48 9.50 14.94
C ALA A 262 14.75 10.30 14.60
N VAL A 263 15.89 9.64 14.68
CA VAL A 263 17.16 10.19 14.20
C VAL A 263 17.35 9.84 12.74
N VAL A 264 17.46 10.84 11.88
CA VAL A 264 17.61 10.63 10.42
C VAL A 264 19.09 10.76 10.03
N PHE A 265 19.60 9.73 9.38
CA PHE A 265 20.93 9.68 8.77
C PHE A 265 20.79 9.82 7.25
N LEU A 266 21.42 10.84 6.68
CA LEU A 266 21.51 11.01 5.24
C LEU A 266 22.70 10.21 4.71
N CYS A 267 22.43 9.13 3.97
CA CYS A 267 23.46 8.34 3.32
C CYS A 267 23.95 9.11 2.09
N GLU A 268 25.24 9.53 2.11
CA GLU A 268 25.79 10.40 1.06
C GLU A 268 24.91 11.65 0.79
N GLY A 269 24.81 12.57 1.77
CA GLY A 269 23.87 13.69 1.78
C GLY A 269 23.77 14.49 0.49
N GLY A 270 24.88 14.68 -0.26
CA GLY A 270 24.87 15.32 -1.57
C GLY A 270 24.05 14.56 -2.62
N ARG A 271 24.10 13.22 -2.59
CA ARG A 271 23.30 12.39 -3.51
C ARG A 271 21.81 12.41 -3.12
N VAL A 272 21.52 12.37 -1.82
CA VAL A 272 20.14 12.49 -1.30
C VAL A 272 19.53 13.82 -1.73
N GLU A 273 20.25 14.95 -1.54
CA GLU A 273 19.78 16.26 -1.99
C GLU A 273 19.53 16.33 -3.50
N GLN A 274 20.46 15.80 -4.29
CA GLN A 274 20.30 15.73 -5.74
C GLN A 274 19.10 14.86 -6.14
N ARG A 275 18.86 13.75 -5.44
CA ARG A 275 17.70 12.88 -5.69
C ARG A 275 16.40 13.59 -5.40
N VAL A 276 16.29 14.32 -4.30
CA VAL A 276 15.10 15.14 -3.97
C VAL A 276 14.78 16.10 -5.12
N LYS A 277 15.77 16.86 -5.59
CA LYS A 277 15.60 17.78 -6.73
C LYS A 277 15.14 17.04 -8.00
N THR A 278 15.71 15.88 -8.27
CA THR A 278 15.37 15.06 -9.45
C THR A 278 13.95 14.53 -9.37
N VAL A 279 13.52 14.01 -8.21
CA VAL A 279 12.16 13.47 -8.01
C VAL A 279 11.13 14.58 -8.18
N LEU A 280 11.35 15.76 -7.60
CA LEU A 280 10.44 16.89 -7.75
C LEU A 280 10.34 17.36 -9.21
N LEU A 281 11.47 17.43 -9.92
CA LEU A 281 11.48 17.77 -11.33
C LEU A 281 10.77 16.70 -12.18
N GLN A 282 11.01 15.41 -11.89
CA GLN A 282 10.35 14.31 -12.60
C GLN A 282 8.84 14.34 -12.41
N LEU A 283 8.34 14.54 -11.19
CA LEU A 283 6.91 14.69 -10.91
C LEU A 283 6.29 15.85 -11.69
N HIS A 284 7.02 16.94 -11.84
CA HIS A 284 6.57 18.07 -12.65
C HIS A 284 6.52 17.72 -14.13
N GLN A 285 7.57 17.10 -14.66
CA GLN A 285 7.66 16.67 -16.07
C GLN A 285 6.64 15.56 -16.39
N ASP A 286 6.42 14.60 -15.52
CA ASP A 286 5.43 13.53 -15.70
C ASP A 286 4.01 14.12 -15.75
N THR A 287 3.73 15.13 -14.92
CA THR A 287 2.46 15.86 -14.96
C THR A 287 2.29 16.59 -16.29
N GLU A 288 3.35 17.24 -16.79
CA GLU A 288 3.34 17.91 -18.11
C GLU A 288 3.28 16.89 -19.26
N ALA A 289 4.01 15.76 -19.17
CA ALA A 289 4.01 14.72 -20.19
C ALA A 289 2.68 13.97 -20.27
N LEU A 290 1.99 13.73 -19.15
CA LEU A 290 0.59 13.25 -19.17
C LEU A 290 -0.33 14.20 -19.92
N MET A 291 -0.05 15.51 -19.85
CA MET A 291 -0.73 16.51 -20.64
C MET A 291 -0.27 16.50 -22.12
N ALA A 292 0.98 16.16 -22.42
CA ALA A 292 1.59 16.22 -23.76
C ALA A 292 1.48 14.91 -24.56
N VAL A 293 1.39 13.71 -23.95
CA VAL A 293 1.22 12.40 -24.64
C VAL A 293 -0.11 12.33 -25.42
N SER A 294 -1.01 13.26 -25.20
CA SER A 294 -2.10 13.54 -26.14
C SER A 294 -1.64 13.87 -27.58
N TYR A 295 -0.39 14.29 -27.77
CA TYR A 295 0.08 14.83 -29.05
C TYR A 295 0.69 13.80 -30.01
N THR A 296 1.24 12.69 -29.54
CA THR A 296 2.12 11.84 -30.36
C THR A 296 1.45 10.63 -31.04
N HIS A 297 0.17 10.39 -30.84
CA HIS A 297 -0.57 9.28 -31.48
C HIS A 297 -1.57 9.70 -32.57
N LEU A 298 -1.41 10.89 -33.12
CA LEU A 298 -2.18 11.39 -34.31
C LEU A 298 -1.27 11.66 -35.51
N ARG A 299 -0.32 10.74 -35.79
CA ARG A 299 0.32 10.65 -37.10
C ARG A 299 0.34 9.22 -37.60
#